data_488b1caad9e63a31c141d924d02772ee
#
_entry.id   488b1caad9e63a31c141d924d02772ee
#
_cell.length_a   1.000
_cell.length_b   1.000
_cell.length_c   1.000
_cell.angle_alpha   90.00
_cell.angle_beta   90.00
_cell.angle_gamma   90.00
#
_symmetry.space_group_name_H-M   'P 1'
#
loop_
_entity.id
_entity.type
_entity.pdbx_description
1 polymer ?
#
loop_
_entity_poly.entity_id
_entity_poly.type
_entity_poly.pdbx_seq_one_letter_code
_entity_poly.pdbx_strand_id
1 'polypeptide(L)'
;MTKQTLAAHNIRVLFWISFFGTISFLQPVLTLFYFERGLTSSDILIVLMFWSGAVLLGEVPTGIFADRFGAKYSFLFGSLLKFLSIILLLFAYEPWMFFLYSFINGFSVTFFSGADEALIYDSLKESNEENRMDHAMGKIQSASFISMLIAVLFGSYIARDLVDSQFTLLILLGLVFHLIELFLILWVKQPTVDSFQKENPFSQIKSGIRVIRQAPQLLLMFLNVTLVFIPAGAVYQYFDQPLLQDAGVPVYLIGIFYAVSAILGYFASNSIGWMTARFSRVMLMNISGLSAAAGLLISGLFGSSLWIVLGSFFLLRLVRAIRYPIYSQLSNDLIPSGIRATTISLLSIVDSGLDLVVFGVLSTIALNGYSHVLIGCALIALVGTLLPIRSVHTKKESQKVNQSRSY
;
A
#
# COMPACT_ATOMS: atom_id res chain seq x y z
N MET A 1 -40.95 -3.70 7.42
CA MET A 1 -39.60 -3.16 7.16
C MET A 1 -38.70 -3.60 8.30
N THR A 2 -37.83 -4.58 8.08
CA THR A 2 -36.82 -4.99 9.07
C THR A 2 -35.92 -3.80 9.36
N LYS A 3 -35.80 -3.39 10.63
CA LYS A 3 -34.87 -2.34 11.05
C LYS A 3 -33.47 -2.73 10.58
N GLN A 4 -32.86 -1.89 9.73
CA GLN A 4 -31.51 -2.10 9.25
C GLN A 4 -30.56 -2.05 10.46
N THR A 5 -29.74 -3.12 10.66
CA THR A 5 -28.75 -3.16 11.74
C THR A 5 -27.70 -2.07 11.57
N LEU A 6 -27.05 -1.64 12.67
CA LEU A 6 -25.97 -0.66 12.65
C LEU A 6 -24.84 -1.12 11.71
N ALA A 7 -24.46 -2.39 11.78
CA ALA A 7 -23.46 -2.99 10.91
C ALA A 7 -23.83 -2.87 9.42
N ALA A 8 -25.05 -3.25 9.04
CA ALA A 8 -25.49 -3.18 7.66
C ALA A 8 -25.53 -1.73 7.13
N HIS A 9 -25.83 -0.74 8.00
CA HIS A 9 -25.76 0.68 7.66
C HIS A 9 -24.31 1.13 7.45
N ASN A 10 -23.45 0.92 8.44
CA ASN A 10 -22.05 1.38 8.39
C ASN A 10 -21.26 0.70 7.26
N ILE A 11 -21.43 -0.61 7.02
CA ILE A 11 -20.78 -1.32 5.91
C ILE A 11 -21.18 -0.72 4.56
N ARG A 12 -22.46 -0.33 4.37
CA ARG A 12 -22.91 0.32 3.14
C ARG A 12 -22.31 1.72 2.98
N VAL A 13 -22.29 2.51 4.05
CA VAL A 13 -21.72 3.85 4.04
C VAL A 13 -20.20 3.77 3.78
N LEU A 14 -19.48 2.88 4.48
CA LEU A 14 -18.04 2.68 4.30
C LEU A 14 -17.69 2.14 2.90
N PHE A 15 -18.54 1.32 2.28
CA PHE A 15 -18.37 0.92 0.89
C PHE A 15 -18.31 2.15 -0.03
N TRP A 16 -19.23 3.08 0.12
CA TRP A 16 -19.26 4.29 -0.72
C TRP A 16 -18.16 5.28 -0.33
N ILE A 17 -17.82 5.42 0.95
CA ILE A 17 -16.66 6.21 1.41
C ILE A 17 -15.39 5.65 0.77
N SER A 18 -15.19 4.34 0.80
CA SER A 18 -14.05 3.68 0.17
C SER A 18 -14.04 3.88 -1.35
N PHE A 19 -15.20 3.78 -2.01
CA PHE A 19 -15.31 4.02 -3.45
C PHE A 19 -14.90 5.45 -3.83
N PHE A 20 -15.49 6.45 -3.19
CA PHE A 20 -15.23 7.85 -3.52
C PHE A 20 -13.88 8.34 -2.97
N GLY A 21 -13.44 7.83 -1.82
CA GLY A 21 -12.22 8.25 -1.14
C GLY A 21 -10.94 7.65 -1.69
N THR A 22 -11.00 6.51 -2.38
CA THR A 22 -9.81 5.90 -2.97
C THR A 22 -9.62 6.24 -4.45
N ILE A 23 -10.60 6.89 -5.10
CA ILE A 23 -10.49 7.24 -6.50
C ILE A 23 -9.43 8.35 -6.70
N SER A 24 -8.48 8.10 -7.58
CA SER A 24 -7.47 9.08 -7.96
C SER A 24 -7.26 9.02 -9.47
N PHE A 25 -7.96 9.90 -10.19
CA PHE A 25 -7.87 9.96 -11.64
C PHE A 25 -6.49 10.37 -12.15
N LEU A 26 -5.71 11.08 -11.34
CA LEU A 26 -4.34 11.47 -11.65
C LEU A 26 -3.35 10.32 -11.48
N GLN A 27 -3.67 9.27 -10.70
CA GLN A 27 -2.76 8.17 -10.36
C GLN A 27 -2.07 7.51 -11.57
N PRO A 28 -2.74 7.17 -12.67
CA PRO A 28 -2.10 6.49 -13.80
C PRO A 28 -1.12 7.38 -14.58
N VAL A 29 -1.10 8.67 -14.34
CA VAL A 29 -0.25 9.66 -15.00
C VAL A 29 0.43 10.60 -14.01
N LEU A 30 0.46 10.24 -12.73
CA LEU A 30 0.92 11.10 -11.64
C LEU A 30 2.37 11.55 -11.83
N THR A 31 3.26 10.66 -12.22
CA THR A 31 4.68 10.98 -12.43
C THR A 31 4.87 11.81 -13.68
N LEU A 32 4.09 11.54 -14.74
CA LEU A 32 4.11 12.36 -15.94
C LEU A 32 3.64 13.79 -15.62
N PHE A 33 2.60 13.94 -14.82
CA PHE A 33 2.16 15.25 -14.30
C PHE A 33 3.27 15.95 -13.50
N TYR A 34 4.01 15.24 -12.65
CA TYR A 34 5.13 15.83 -11.91
C TYR A 34 6.23 16.33 -12.84
N PHE A 35 6.59 15.57 -13.87
CA PHE A 35 7.56 15.98 -14.86
C PHE A 35 7.09 17.19 -15.69
N GLU A 36 5.82 17.21 -16.10
CA GLU A 36 5.23 18.37 -16.82
C GLU A 36 5.21 19.64 -15.95
N ARG A 37 5.13 19.49 -14.63
CA ARG A 37 5.25 20.59 -13.66
C ARG A 37 6.70 20.90 -13.27
N GLY A 38 7.69 20.30 -13.93
CA GLY A 38 9.12 20.63 -13.79
C GLY A 38 9.83 19.90 -12.64
N LEU A 39 9.21 18.92 -11.97
CA LEU A 39 9.91 18.11 -10.98
C LEU A 39 10.93 17.19 -11.66
N THR A 40 12.05 17.01 -10.97
CA THR A 40 13.07 16.02 -11.35
C THR A 40 12.77 14.64 -10.76
N SER A 41 13.46 13.61 -11.23
CA SER A 41 13.40 12.28 -10.62
C SER A 41 13.81 12.28 -9.14
N SER A 42 14.73 13.18 -8.75
CA SER A 42 15.11 13.37 -7.36
C SER A 42 13.98 13.96 -6.53
N ASP A 43 13.27 14.97 -7.06
CA ASP A 43 12.13 15.58 -6.37
C ASP A 43 11.00 14.59 -6.13
N ILE A 44 10.75 13.67 -7.06
CA ILE A 44 9.75 12.62 -6.91
C ILE A 44 10.08 11.71 -5.71
N LEU A 45 11.35 11.35 -5.54
CA LEU A 45 11.78 10.55 -4.38
C LEU A 45 11.67 11.35 -3.07
N ILE A 46 11.92 12.65 -3.11
CA ILE A 46 11.70 13.54 -1.96
C ILE A 46 10.19 13.64 -1.65
N VAL A 47 9.31 13.70 -2.65
CA VAL A 47 7.85 13.62 -2.47
C VAL A 47 7.48 12.36 -1.70
N LEU A 48 8.06 11.21 -2.07
CA LEU A 48 7.85 9.94 -1.35
C LEU A 48 8.39 9.99 0.08
N MET A 49 9.55 10.61 0.31
CA MET A 49 10.09 10.80 1.67
C MET A 49 9.14 11.62 2.55
N PHE A 50 8.58 12.71 2.02
CA PHE A 50 7.63 13.53 2.77
C PHE A 50 6.35 12.77 3.11
N TRP A 51 5.88 11.90 2.21
CA TRP A 51 4.73 11.03 2.46
C TRP A 51 5.01 10.02 3.57
N SER A 52 6.10 9.26 3.45
CA SER A 52 6.48 8.25 4.47
C SER A 52 6.83 8.89 5.81
N GLY A 53 7.48 10.07 5.80
CA GLY A 53 7.76 10.85 7.01
C GLY A 53 6.48 11.32 7.70
N ALA A 54 5.48 11.76 6.95
CA ALA A 54 4.20 12.17 7.48
C ALA A 54 3.42 11.00 8.08
N VAL A 55 3.44 9.83 7.42
CA VAL A 55 2.85 8.58 7.95
C VAL A 55 3.53 8.20 9.26
N LEU A 56 4.86 8.16 9.29
CA LEU A 56 5.64 7.82 10.48
C LEU A 56 5.32 8.72 11.67
N LEU A 57 5.18 10.03 11.44
CA LEU A 57 4.87 11.02 12.47
C LEU A 57 3.38 11.00 12.87
N GLY A 58 2.50 10.63 11.94
CA GLY A 58 1.06 10.68 12.11
C GLY A 58 0.45 9.49 12.83
N GLU A 59 0.98 8.26 12.63
CA GLU A 59 0.38 7.01 13.11
C GLU A 59 -0.02 7.04 14.59
N VAL A 60 0.88 7.47 15.48
CA VAL A 60 0.60 7.48 16.93
C VAL A 60 -0.36 8.62 17.32
N PRO A 61 -0.16 9.89 16.91
CA PRO A 61 -1.08 10.98 17.26
C PRO A 61 -2.50 10.77 16.73
N THR A 62 -2.65 10.27 15.50
CA THR A 62 -3.98 10.07 14.91
C THR A 62 -4.70 8.86 15.49
N GLY A 63 -3.97 7.80 15.85
CA GLY A 63 -4.53 6.69 16.62
C GLY A 63 -5.11 7.15 17.96
N ILE A 64 -4.37 7.95 18.74
CA ILE A 64 -4.87 8.56 19.98
C ILE A 64 -6.10 9.45 19.72
N PHE A 65 -6.09 10.20 18.62
CA PHE A 65 -7.23 11.02 18.22
C PHE A 65 -8.46 10.15 17.93
N ALA A 66 -8.31 9.07 17.16
CA ALA A 66 -9.40 8.14 16.86
C ALA A 66 -9.98 7.48 18.12
N ASP A 67 -9.11 7.07 19.05
CA ASP A 67 -9.52 6.50 20.34
C ASP A 67 -10.31 7.47 21.20
N ARG A 68 -9.95 8.76 21.17
CA ARG A 68 -10.57 9.78 22.01
C ARG A 68 -11.88 10.33 21.45
N PHE A 69 -11.92 10.56 20.14
CA PHE A 69 -13.04 11.24 19.48
C PHE A 69 -13.91 10.28 18.65
N GLY A 70 -13.42 9.06 18.40
CA GLY A 70 -14.07 8.04 17.60
C GLY A 70 -13.78 8.13 16.12
N ALA A 71 -14.00 7.01 15.40
CA ALA A 71 -13.65 6.83 14.01
C ALA A 71 -14.28 7.88 13.07
N LYS A 72 -15.53 8.27 13.31
CA LYS A 72 -16.22 9.27 12.48
C LYS A 72 -15.48 10.60 12.40
N TYR A 73 -15.03 11.13 13.53
CA TYR A 73 -14.29 12.39 13.56
C TYR A 73 -12.90 12.23 12.99
N SER A 74 -12.26 11.07 13.22
CA SER A 74 -10.98 10.74 12.59
C SER A 74 -11.10 10.78 11.08
N PHE A 75 -12.09 10.11 10.49
CA PHE A 75 -12.34 10.14 9.05
C PHE A 75 -12.62 11.55 8.52
N LEU A 76 -13.41 12.35 9.24
CA LEU A 76 -13.68 13.74 8.84
C LEU A 76 -12.41 14.58 8.75
N PHE A 77 -11.53 14.50 9.76
CA PHE A 77 -10.26 15.24 9.75
C PHE A 77 -9.32 14.71 8.66
N GLY A 78 -9.18 13.37 8.53
CA GLY A 78 -8.38 12.77 7.48
C GLY A 78 -8.84 13.16 6.08
N SER A 79 -10.14 13.04 5.81
CA SER A 79 -10.71 13.40 4.50
C SER A 79 -10.62 14.91 4.21
N LEU A 80 -10.78 15.76 5.23
CA LEU A 80 -10.59 17.21 5.07
C LEU A 80 -9.14 17.56 4.72
N LEU A 81 -8.16 16.99 5.42
CA LEU A 81 -6.75 17.19 5.12
C LEU A 81 -6.39 16.71 3.71
N LYS A 82 -6.91 15.54 3.31
CA LYS A 82 -6.75 15.01 1.97
C LYS A 82 -7.35 15.95 0.92
N PHE A 83 -8.55 16.44 1.13
CA PHE A 83 -9.20 17.40 0.24
C PHE A 83 -8.38 18.68 0.10
N LEU A 84 -7.88 19.24 1.22
CA LEU A 84 -7.01 20.44 1.19
C LEU A 84 -5.69 20.16 0.48
N SER A 85 -5.09 18.98 0.63
CA SER A 85 -3.88 18.61 -0.10
C SER A 85 -4.10 18.59 -1.61
N ILE A 86 -5.23 18.05 -2.08
CA ILE A 86 -5.57 18.01 -3.51
C ILE A 86 -5.82 19.43 -4.05
N ILE A 87 -6.42 20.34 -3.26
CA ILE A 87 -6.53 21.77 -3.65
C ILE A 87 -5.15 22.40 -3.85
N LEU A 88 -4.20 22.10 -2.93
CA LEU A 88 -2.83 22.61 -3.07
C LEU A 88 -2.19 22.16 -4.39
N LEU A 89 -2.50 20.92 -4.84
CA LEU A 89 -1.95 20.36 -6.07
C LEU A 89 -2.40 21.13 -7.34
N LEU A 90 -3.58 21.77 -7.32
CA LEU A 90 -4.02 22.65 -8.42
C LEU A 90 -3.06 23.83 -8.67
N PHE A 91 -2.45 24.34 -7.61
CA PHE A 91 -1.59 25.52 -7.63
C PHE A 91 -0.10 25.17 -7.50
N ALA A 92 0.23 23.87 -7.49
CA ALA A 92 1.60 23.42 -7.29
C ALA A 92 2.40 23.52 -8.60
N TYR A 93 3.38 24.40 -8.61
CA TYR A 93 4.36 24.60 -9.69
C TYR A 93 5.80 24.55 -9.19
N GLU A 94 6.00 24.76 -7.89
CA GLU A 94 7.32 24.71 -7.25
C GLU A 94 7.51 23.40 -6.48
N PRO A 95 8.70 22.79 -6.46
CA PRO A 95 8.93 21.47 -5.81
C PRO A 95 8.45 21.40 -4.36
N TRP A 96 8.67 22.46 -3.55
CA TRP A 96 8.24 22.50 -2.16
C TRP A 96 6.72 22.35 -1.96
N MET A 97 5.91 22.79 -2.94
CA MET A 97 4.45 22.64 -2.89
C MET A 97 4.04 21.17 -3.01
N PHE A 98 4.74 20.40 -3.83
CA PHE A 98 4.52 18.95 -3.96
C PHE A 98 4.99 18.20 -2.71
N PHE A 99 6.07 18.66 -2.06
CA PHE A 99 6.51 18.12 -0.78
C PHE A 99 5.45 18.37 0.30
N LEU A 100 4.91 19.56 0.37
CA LEU A 100 3.84 19.92 1.30
C LEU A 100 2.55 19.13 1.00
N TYR A 101 2.16 19.04 -0.27
CA TYR A 101 1.05 18.19 -0.72
C TYR A 101 1.21 16.77 -0.21
N SER A 102 2.38 16.18 -0.45
CA SER A 102 2.69 14.79 -0.09
C SER A 102 2.67 14.58 1.42
N PHE A 103 3.22 15.53 2.18
CA PHE A 103 3.18 15.51 3.65
C PHE A 103 1.74 15.55 4.19
N ILE A 104 0.93 16.51 3.75
CA ILE A 104 -0.46 16.62 4.19
C ILE A 104 -1.26 15.38 3.77
N ASN A 105 -1.05 14.87 2.57
CA ASN A 105 -1.71 13.67 2.05
C ASN A 105 -1.32 12.42 2.87
N GLY A 106 -0.02 12.22 3.12
CA GLY A 106 0.47 11.12 3.95
C GLY A 106 -0.05 11.19 5.39
N PHE A 107 -0.07 12.41 5.98
CA PHE A 107 -0.65 12.61 7.30
C PHE A 107 -2.16 12.34 7.34
N SER A 108 -2.88 12.64 6.26
CA SER A 108 -4.32 12.41 6.16
C SER A 108 -4.69 10.93 6.23
N VAL A 109 -3.87 10.07 5.63
CA VAL A 109 -4.11 8.61 5.58
C VAL A 109 -4.06 7.98 6.96
N THR A 110 -3.22 8.50 7.87
CA THR A 110 -3.08 7.96 9.23
C THR A 110 -4.34 8.11 10.08
N PHE A 111 -5.23 9.04 9.75
CA PHE A 111 -6.54 9.16 10.42
C PHE A 111 -7.52 8.03 10.09
N PHE A 112 -7.28 7.29 9.01
CA PHE A 112 -8.08 6.12 8.63
C PHE A 112 -7.47 4.83 9.17
N SER A 113 -6.13 4.79 9.32
CA SER A 113 -5.39 3.60 9.75
C SER A 113 -5.91 3.07 11.08
N GLY A 114 -6.39 1.82 11.07
CA GLY A 114 -6.94 1.14 12.25
C GLY A 114 -8.32 1.62 12.71
N ALA A 115 -8.71 2.85 12.43
CA ALA A 115 -10.01 3.39 12.83
C ALA A 115 -11.16 2.79 11.99
N ASP A 116 -10.90 2.41 10.76
CA ASP A 116 -11.86 1.75 9.86
C ASP A 116 -12.18 0.33 10.32
N GLU A 117 -11.16 -0.47 10.61
CA GLU A 117 -11.34 -1.84 11.14
C GLU A 117 -12.05 -1.83 12.50
N ALA A 118 -11.67 -0.90 13.38
CA ALA A 118 -12.29 -0.73 14.69
C ALA A 118 -13.78 -0.39 14.56
N LEU A 119 -14.13 0.58 13.71
CA LEU A 119 -15.53 0.96 13.47
C LEU A 119 -16.37 -0.19 12.94
N ILE A 120 -15.81 -0.99 12.00
CA ILE A 120 -16.50 -2.14 11.43
C ILE A 120 -16.72 -3.20 12.52
N TYR A 121 -15.66 -3.54 13.28
CA TYR A 121 -15.74 -4.53 14.34
C TYR A 121 -16.78 -4.15 15.40
N ASP A 122 -16.76 -2.91 15.89
CA ASP A 122 -17.69 -2.42 16.91
C ASP A 122 -19.13 -2.38 16.39
N SER A 123 -19.33 -2.00 15.12
CA SER A 123 -20.64 -2.03 14.48
C SER A 123 -21.22 -3.45 14.38
N LEU A 124 -20.37 -4.43 14.04
CA LEU A 124 -20.73 -5.84 13.98
C LEU A 124 -21.05 -6.38 15.38
N LYS A 125 -20.25 -6.03 16.37
CA LYS A 125 -20.44 -6.44 17.77
C LYS A 125 -21.76 -5.90 18.34
N GLU A 126 -22.08 -4.62 18.14
CA GLU A 126 -23.36 -4.03 18.56
C GLU A 126 -24.55 -4.69 17.83
N SER A 127 -24.33 -5.22 16.64
CA SER A 127 -25.34 -5.92 15.86
C SER A 127 -25.39 -7.43 16.13
N ASN A 128 -24.52 -8.00 16.99
CA ASN A 128 -24.30 -9.44 17.23
C ASN A 128 -23.97 -10.22 15.95
N GLU A 129 -23.11 -9.64 15.09
CA GLU A 129 -22.73 -10.18 13.78
C GLU A 129 -21.19 -10.28 13.64
N GLU A 130 -20.39 -10.45 14.74
CA GLU A 130 -18.92 -10.40 14.74
C GLU A 130 -18.28 -11.41 13.80
N ASN A 131 -18.92 -12.54 13.58
CA ASN A 131 -18.46 -13.60 12.67
C ASN A 131 -18.48 -13.17 11.18
N ARG A 132 -18.99 -11.98 10.84
CA ARG A 132 -19.07 -11.45 9.48
C ARG A 132 -17.98 -10.44 9.15
N MET A 133 -16.94 -10.29 10.00
CA MET A 133 -15.85 -9.32 9.79
C MET A 133 -15.18 -9.46 8.43
N ASP A 134 -14.80 -10.70 8.03
CA ASP A 134 -14.15 -10.96 6.75
C ASP A 134 -15.04 -10.55 5.56
N HIS A 135 -16.35 -10.83 5.66
CA HIS A 135 -17.31 -10.44 4.62
C HIS A 135 -17.45 -8.91 4.53
N ALA A 136 -17.51 -8.22 5.65
CA ALA A 136 -17.61 -6.77 5.71
C ALA A 136 -16.37 -6.10 5.09
N MET A 137 -15.18 -6.52 5.52
CA MET A 137 -13.90 -6.03 4.99
C MET A 137 -13.77 -6.30 3.50
N GLY A 138 -14.07 -7.53 3.05
CA GLY A 138 -14.04 -7.89 1.63
C GLY A 138 -14.97 -7.03 0.78
N LYS A 139 -16.17 -6.72 1.29
CA LYS A 139 -17.13 -5.86 0.60
C LYS A 139 -16.62 -4.41 0.48
N ILE A 140 -16.05 -3.85 1.54
CA ILE A 140 -15.51 -2.49 1.52
C ILE A 140 -14.29 -2.43 0.61
N GLN A 141 -13.40 -3.41 0.69
CA GLN A 141 -12.22 -3.49 -0.17
C GLN A 141 -12.59 -3.61 -1.67
N SER A 142 -13.69 -4.29 -2.00
CA SER A 142 -14.14 -4.39 -3.40
C SER A 142 -14.48 -3.04 -4.01
N ALA A 143 -14.95 -2.07 -3.21
CA ALA A 143 -15.21 -0.69 -3.66
C ALA A 143 -13.92 0.00 -4.12
N SER A 144 -12.81 -0.15 -3.37
CA SER A 144 -11.51 0.40 -3.74
C SER A 144 -10.98 -0.19 -5.05
N PHE A 145 -11.16 -1.49 -5.29
CA PHE A 145 -10.77 -2.10 -6.57
C PHE A 145 -11.55 -1.56 -7.76
N ILE A 146 -12.88 -1.42 -7.62
CA ILE A 146 -13.72 -0.84 -8.67
C ILE A 146 -13.30 0.61 -8.94
N SER A 147 -13.11 1.39 -7.88
CA SER A 147 -12.65 2.77 -7.92
C SER A 147 -11.31 2.91 -8.65
N MET A 148 -10.32 2.07 -8.29
CA MET A 148 -9.02 2.04 -8.94
C MET A 148 -9.12 1.73 -10.44
N LEU A 149 -9.93 0.73 -10.82
CA LEU A 149 -10.10 0.36 -12.23
C LEU A 149 -10.68 1.52 -13.05
N ILE A 150 -11.70 2.19 -12.53
CA ILE A 150 -12.28 3.38 -13.15
C ILE A 150 -11.22 4.49 -13.26
N ALA A 151 -10.49 4.76 -12.19
CA ALA A 151 -9.49 5.82 -12.14
C ALA A 151 -8.38 5.61 -13.18
N VAL A 152 -7.84 4.40 -13.31
CA VAL A 152 -6.72 4.16 -14.23
C VAL A 152 -7.15 4.23 -15.70
N LEU A 153 -8.35 3.77 -16.03
CA LEU A 153 -8.85 3.79 -17.41
C LEU A 153 -9.23 5.22 -17.84
N PHE A 154 -10.03 5.92 -17.04
CA PHE A 154 -10.46 7.28 -17.37
C PHE A 154 -9.33 8.30 -17.22
N GLY A 155 -8.47 8.15 -16.18
CA GLY A 155 -7.37 9.06 -15.93
C GLY A 155 -6.38 9.09 -17.09
N SER A 156 -5.90 7.94 -17.55
CA SER A 156 -4.96 7.86 -18.67
C SER A 156 -5.57 8.29 -20.01
N TYR A 157 -6.87 8.03 -20.21
CA TYR A 157 -7.57 8.47 -21.42
C TYR A 157 -7.76 10.00 -21.47
N ILE A 158 -8.13 10.63 -20.35
CA ILE A 158 -8.31 12.08 -20.24
C ILE A 158 -6.97 12.79 -20.40
N ALA A 159 -5.88 12.28 -19.79
CA ALA A 159 -4.55 12.89 -19.83
C ALA A 159 -3.73 12.51 -21.07
N ARG A 160 -4.34 12.00 -22.12
CA ARG A 160 -3.67 11.43 -23.29
C ARG A 160 -2.67 12.37 -23.99
N ASP A 161 -2.91 13.69 -23.94
CA ASP A 161 -2.08 14.69 -24.61
C ASP A 161 -1.11 15.40 -23.63
N LEU A 162 -1.15 15.03 -22.32
CA LEU A 162 -0.32 15.58 -21.24
C LEU A 162 -0.34 17.09 -21.13
N VAL A 163 -1.46 17.74 -21.43
CA VAL A 163 -1.60 19.20 -21.31
C VAL A 163 -2.19 19.59 -19.96
N ASP A 164 -1.82 20.78 -19.46
CA ASP A 164 -2.20 21.27 -18.13
C ASP A 164 -3.71 21.28 -17.87
N SER A 165 -4.52 21.59 -18.89
CA SER A 165 -5.97 21.56 -18.78
C SER A 165 -6.53 20.16 -18.50
N GLN A 166 -5.90 19.09 -19.02
CA GLN A 166 -6.29 17.72 -18.74
C GLN A 166 -5.93 17.31 -17.31
N PHE A 167 -4.75 17.68 -16.82
CA PHE A 167 -4.36 17.45 -15.43
C PHE A 167 -5.27 18.22 -14.47
N THR A 168 -5.56 19.47 -14.76
CA THR A 168 -6.50 20.28 -13.98
C THR A 168 -7.89 19.61 -13.91
N LEU A 169 -8.39 19.09 -15.03
CA LEU A 169 -9.65 18.36 -15.05
C LEU A 169 -9.62 17.12 -14.16
N LEU A 170 -8.53 16.33 -14.21
CA LEU A 170 -8.37 15.13 -13.35
C LEU A 170 -8.35 15.48 -11.86
N ILE A 171 -7.67 16.57 -11.50
CA ILE A 171 -7.62 17.06 -10.12
C ILE A 171 -9.01 17.54 -9.67
N LEU A 172 -9.72 18.30 -10.50
CA LEU A 172 -11.08 18.78 -10.21
C LEU A 172 -12.07 17.61 -10.05
N LEU A 173 -12.00 16.60 -10.93
CA LEU A 173 -12.79 15.38 -10.78
C LEU A 173 -12.48 14.70 -9.44
N GLY A 174 -11.20 14.57 -9.08
CA GLY A 174 -10.79 14.04 -7.78
C GLY A 174 -11.40 14.83 -6.62
N LEU A 175 -11.36 16.17 -6.67
CA LEU A 175 -11.95 17.04 -5.65
C LEU A 175 -13.46 16.81 -5.51
N VAL A 176 -14.20 16.67 -6.61
CA VAL A 176 -15.64 16.38 -6.58
C VAL A 176 -15.89 15.06 -5.86
N PHE A 177 -15.14 14.01 -6.16
CA PHE A 177 -15.29 12.70 -5.53
C PHE A 177 -14.94 12.75 -4.03
N HIS A 178 -13.87 13.44 -3.65
CA HIS A 178 -13.52 13.61 -2.23
C HIS A 178 -14.51 14.49 -1.47
N LEU A 179 -15.17 15.44 -2.14
CA LEU A 179 -16.25 16.20 -1.53
C LEU A 179 -17.47 15.29 -1.24
N ILE A 180 -17.80 14.37 -2.15
CA ILE A 180 -18.84 13.35 -1.90
C ILE A 180 -18.44 12.45 -0.73
N GLU A 181 -17.18 12.01 -0.66
CA GLU A 181 -16.63 11.25 0.49
C GLU A 181 -16.87 11.98 1.81
N LEU A 182 -16.51 13.28 1.90
CA LEU A 182 -16.72 14.12 3.08
C LEU A 182 -18.19 14.14 3.52
N PHE A 183 -19.13 14.29 2.58
CA PHE A 183 -20.56 14.25 2.89
C PHE A 183 -21.00 12.85 3.36
N LEU A 184 -20.48 11.78 2.77
CA LEU A 184 -20.82 10.41 3.15
C LEU A 184 -20.33 10.08 4.58
N ILE A 185 -19.18 10.62 5.00
CA ILE A 185 -18.65 10.42 6.36
C ILE A 185 -19.63 10.97 7.42
N LEU A 186 -20.39 12.01 7.11
CA LEU A 186 -21.42 12.54 8.03
C LEU A 186 -22.49 11.50 8.37
N TRP A 187 -22.74 10.54 7.48
CA TRP A 187 -23.72 9.47 7.68
C TRP A 187 -23.18 8.27 8.47
N VAL A 188 -21.89 8.22 8.74
CA VAL A 188 -21.31 7.20 9.61
C VAL A 188 -21.93 7.33 11.00
N LYS A 189 -22.38 6.21 11.55
CA LYS A 189 -22.92 6.10 12.91
C LYS A 189 -21.85 5.51 13.83
N GLN A 190 -21.60 6.19 14.94
CA GLN A 190 -20.69 5.64 15.96
C GLN A 190 -21.40 4.57 16.78
N PRO A 191 -20.77 3.40 16.99
CA PRO A 191 -21.25 2.40 17.93
C PRO A 191 -21.25 2.94 19.36
N THR A 192 -22.18 2.44 20.17
CA THR A 192 -22.30 2.82 21.59
C THR A 192 -21.44 1.95 22.50
N VAL A 193 -20.96 0.82 21.97
CA VAL A 193 -20.15 -0.15 22.72
C VAL A 193 -18.70 0.30 22.73
N ASP A 194 -18.21 0.73 23.89
CA ASP A 194 -16.79 0.93 24.16
C ASP A 194 -16.09 -0.44 24.23
N SER A 195 -15.57 -0.91 23.09
CA SER A 195 -14.86 -2.20 23.01
C SER A 195 -13.40 -2.11 23.49
N PHE A 196 -12.88 -0.94 23.72
CA PHE A 196 -11.49 -0.76 24.12
C PHE A 196 -11.30 -0.79 25.63
N GLN A 197 -10.93 -1.97 26.15
CA GLN A 197 -10.10 -1.99 27.39
C GLN A 197 -8.76 -1.33 27.01
N LYS A 198 -8.56 -0.11 27.48
CA LYS A 198 -7.35 0.68 27.26
C LYS A 198 -6.16 0.02 27.95
N GLU A 199 -5.53 -0.94 27.31
CA GLU A 199 -4.19 -1.33 27.71
C GLU A 199 -3.26 -0.14 27.47
N ASN A 200 -2.31 0.07 28.39
CA ASN A 200 -1.35 1.16 28.29
C ASN A 200 -0.52 0.98 27.00
N PRO A 201 -0.58 1.93 26.02
CA PRO A 201 0.12 1.82 24.73
C PRO A 201 1.61 1.54 24.89
N PHE A 202 2.25 2.09 25.92
CA PHE A 202 3.67 1.86 26.21
C PHE A 202 3.97 0.42 26.62
N SER A 203 3.05 -0.28 27.29
CA SER A 203 3.21 -1.69 27.64
C SER A 203 3.13 -2.59 26.41
N GLN A 204 2.25 -2.26 25.49
CA GLN A 204 2.09 -2.96 24.20
C GLN A 204 3.34 -2.77 23.33
N ILE A 205 3.84 -1.55 23.17
CA ILE A 205 5.08 -1.24 22.45
C ILE A 205 6.25 -2.05 23.03
N LYS A 206 6.40 -2.05 24.36
CA LYS A 206 7.47 -2.82 25.04
C LYS A 206 7.36 -4.32 24.76
N SER A 207 6.13 -4.84 24.74
CA SER A 207 5.88 -6.26 24.46
C SER A 207 6.19 -6.60 22.99
N GLY A 208 5.80 -5.77 22.04
CA GLY A 208 6.12 -5.93 20.62
C GLY A 208 7.64 -5.86 20.33
N ILE A 209 8.36 -4.91 20.94
CA ILE A 209 9.83 -4.83 20.85
C ILE A 209 10.49 -6.11 21.40
N ARG A 210 9.95 -6.64 22.51
CA ARG A 210 10.46 -7.90 23.09
C ARG A 210 10.29 -9.05 22.10
N VAL A 211 9.14 -9.16 21.43
CA VAL A 211 8.89 -10.20 20.41
C VAL A 211 9.85 -10.09 19.25
N ILE A 212 10.05 -8.89 18.70
CA ILE A 212 10.99 -8.66 17.59
C ILE A 212 12.40 -9.05 18.01
N ARG A 213 12.85 -8.70 19.23
CA ARG A 213 14.15 -9.09 19.76
C ARG A 213 14.29 -10.59 20.00
N GLN A 214 13.23 -11.27 20.40
CA GLN A 214 13.22 -12.71 20.66
C GLN A 214 13.07 -13.55 19.38
N ALA A 215 12.60 -12.94 18.29
CA ALA A 215 12.40 -13.57 17.00
C ALA A 215 13.20 -12.85 15.89
N PRO A 216 14.56 -12.90 15.91
CA PRO A 216 15.38 -12.20 14.90
C PRO A 216 15.08 -12.65 13.47
N GLN A 217 14.59 -13.88 13.31
CA GLN A 217 14.11 -14.39 12.03
C GLN A 217 12.91 -13.60 11.48
N LEU A 218 12.03 -13.07 12.35
CA LEU A 218 10.93 -12.21 11.96
C LEU A 218 11.44 -10.90 11.35
N LEU A 219 12.44 -10.27 11.99
CA LEU A 219 13.04 -9.05 11.48
C LEU A 219 13.78 -9.28 10.15
N LEU A 220 14.55 -10.35 10.02
CA LEU A 220 15.25 -10.71 8.77
C LEU A 220 14.25 -10.94 7.63
N MET A 221 13.18 -11.62 7.91
CA MET A 221 12.10 -11.89 6.95
C MET A 221 11.37 -10.60 6.54
N PHE A 222 11.11 -9.73 7.50
CA PHE A 222 10.56 -8.40 7.25
C PHE A 222 11.49 -7.56 6.37
N LEU A 223 12.77 -7.47 6.71
CA LEU A 223 13.78 -6.75 5.91
C LEU A 223 13.91 -7.33 4.49
N ASN A 224 13.88 -8.65 4.34
CA ASN A 224 13.90 -9.31 3.02
C ASN A 224 12.68 -8.87 2.17
N VAL A 225 11.50 -8.76 2.77
CA VAL A 225 10.30 -8.32 2.05
C VAL A 225 10.35 -6.85 1.73
N THR A 226 10.63 -6.00 2.71
CA THR A 226 10.62 -4.54 2.59
C THR A 226 11.68 -4.04 1.61
N LEU A 227 12.92 -4.57 1.67
CA LEU A 227 13.99 -4.19 0.74
C LEU A 227 13.76 -4.67 -0.71
N VAL A 228 12.79 -5.54 -0.96
CA VAL A 228 12.32 -5.84 -2.32
C VAL A 228 11.07 -5.03 -2.65
N PHE A 229 10.17 -4.83 -1.67
CA PHE A 229 8.90 -4.13 -1.87
C PHE A 229 9.08 -2.63 -2.12
N ILE A 230 9.97 -1.96 -1.39
CA ILE A 230 10.25 -0.54 -1.61
C ILE A 230 10.72 -0.30 -3.04
N PRO A 231 11.77 -0.97 -3.56
CA PRO A 231 12.23 -0.78 -4.94
C PRO A 231 11.20 -1.21 -6.00
N ALA A 232 10.69 -2.43 -5.90
CA ALA A 232 9.84 -3.03 -6.94
C ALA A 232 8.35 -2.65 -6.83
N GLY A 233 7.94 -2.09 -5.71
CA GLY A 233 6.57 -1.65 -5.45
C GLY A 233 6.47 -0.13 -5.33
N ALA A 234 7.02 0.46 -4.27
CA ALA A 234 6.86 1.88 -3.98
C ALA A 234 7.57 2.78 -5.00
N VAL A 235 8.86 2.54 -5.29
CA VAL A 235 9.63 3.36 -6.23
C VAL A 235 9.24 3.08 -7.67
N TYR A 236 9.20 1.80 -8.08
CA TYR A 236 8.93 1.44 -9.47
C TYR A 236 7.60 1.97 -9.98
N GLN A 237 6.54 1.97 -9.17
CA GLN A 237 5.22 2.47 -9.59
C GLN A 237 5.17 3.97 -9.93
N TYR A 238 6.18 4.74 -9.52
CA TYR A 238 6.33 6.14 -9.92
C TYR A 238 7.15 6.28 -11.20
N PHE A 239 8.06 5.37 -11.49
CA PHE A 239 8.89 5.43 -12.68
C PHE A 239 8.43 4.52 -13.83
N ASP A 240 7.43 3.66 -13.61
CA ASP A 240 6.86 2.83 -14.66
C ASP A 240 6.13 3.65 -15.76
N GLN A 241 5.51 4.79 -15.38
CA GLN A 241 4.80 5.66 -16.31
C GLN A 241 5.76 6.33 -17.33
N PRO A 242 6.80 7.08 -16.90
CA PRO A 242 7.77 7.64 -17.84
C PRO A 242 8.52 6.55 -18.60
N LEU A 243 8.83 5.41 -17.98
CA LEU A 243 9.48 4.28 -18.62
C LEU A 243 8.63 3.71 -19.78
N LEU A 244 7.32 3.55 -19.60
CA LEU A 244 6.38 3.13 -20.64
C LEU A 244 6.29 4.19 -21.76
N GLN A 245 6.24 5.47 -21.40
CA GLN A 245 6.17 6.57 -22.37
C GLN A 245 7.45 6.63 -23.24
N ASP A 246 8.63 6.56 -22.62
CA ASP A 246 9.92 6.56 -23.32
C ASP A 246 10.10 5.35 -24.22
N ALA A 247 9.49 4.21 -23.85
CA ALA A 247 9.43 3.01 -24.70
C ALA A 247 8.42 3.12 -25.86
N GLY A 248 7.74 4.26 -26.01
CA GLY A 248 6.80 4.54 -27.10
C GLY A 248 5.36 4.13 -26.82
N VAL A 249 4.99 3.82 -25.57
CA VAL A 249 3.59 3.52 -25.20
C VAL A 249 2.78 4.82 -25.14
N PRO A 250 1.70 4.95 -25.92
CA PRO A 250 0.79 6.08 -25.79
C PRO A 250 0.15 6.16 -24.39
N VAL A 251 0.01 7.35 -23.84
CA VAL A 251 -0.45 7.60 -22.45
C VAL A 251 -1.79 6.91 -22.16
N TYR A 252 -2.74 6.96 -23.10
CA TYR A 252 -4.06 6.32 -22.91
C TYR A 252 -4.00 4.80 -22.76
N LEU A 253 -2.93 4.13 -23.22
CA LEU A 253 -2.72 2.69 -23.04
C LEU A 253 -2.17 2.34 -21.65
N ILE A 254 -1.53 3.28 -20.95
CA ILE A 254 -0.96 3.05 -19.62
C ILE A 254 -2.05 2.53 -18.66
N GLY A 255 -3.24 3.16 -18.67
CA GLY A 255 -4.37 2.70 -17.85
C GLY A 255 -4.85 1.30 -18.22
N ILE A 256 -4.82 0.95 -19.49
CA ILE A 256 -5.16 -0.41 -19.96
C ILE A 256 -4.15 -1.42 -19.43
N PHE A 257 -2.85 -1.11 -19.47
CA PHE A 257 -1.82 -2.01 -18.92
C PHE A 257 -1.95 -2.15 -17.39
N TYR A 258 -2.32 -1.09 -16.67
CA TYR A 258 -2.65 -1.20 -15.25
C TYR A 258 -3.85 -2.12 -15.01
N ALA A 259 -4.93 -1.98 -15.79
CA ALA A 259 -6.10 -2.84 -15.69
C ALA A 259 -5.77 -4.32 -15.99
N VAL A 260 -5.00 -4.57 -17.04
CA VAL A 260 -4.53 -5.93 -17.41
C VAL A 260 -3.64 -6.49 -16.28
N SER A 261 -2.73 -5.67 -15.72
CA SER A 261 -1.87 -6.11 -14.62
C SER A 261 -2.65 -6.48 -13.36
N ALA A 262 -3.75 -5.77 -13.07
CA ALA A 262 -4.63 -6.10 -11.95
C ALA A 262 -5.34 -7.46 -12.16
N ILE A 263 -5.81 -7.74 -13.38
CA ILE A 263 -6.40 -9.04 -13.75
C ILE A 263 -5.37 -10.16 -13.61
N LEU A 264 -4.16 -9.97 -14.13
CA LEU A 264 -3.07 -10.94 -14.00
C LEU A 264 -2.69 -11.15 -12.52
N GLY A 265 -2.64 -10.08 -11.73
CA GLY A 265 -2.41 -10.14 -10.29
C GLY A 265 -3.47 -10.96 -9.54
N TYR A 266 -4.74 -10.83 -9.93
CA TYR A 266 -5.83 -11.65 -9.38
C TYR A 266 -5.60 -13.16 -9.65
N PHE A 267 -5.27 -13.54 -10.88
CA PHE A 267 -4.97 -14.94 -11.21
C PHE A 267 -3.70 -15.43 -10.50
N ALA A 268 -2.67 -14.62 -10.41
CA ALA A 268 -1.44 -14.95 -9.67
C ALA A 268 -1.72 -15.20 -8.18
N SER A 269 -2.50 -14.32 -7.54
CA SER A 269 -2.87 -14.48 -6.13
C SER A 269 -3.70 -15.74 -5.88
N ASN A 270 -4.64 -16.07 -6.76
CA ASN A 270 -5.41 -17.30 -6.68
C ASN A 270 -4.55 -18.57 -6.90
N SER A 271 -3.42 -18.44 -7.59
CA SER A 271 -2.50 -19.55 -7.83
C SER A 271 -1.57 -19.86 -6.66
N ILE A 272 -1.52 -19.00 -5.62
CA ILE A 272 -0.57 -19.14 -4.50
C ILE A 272 -0.73 -20.48 -3.78
N GLY A 273 -1.97 -20.95 -3.55
CA GLY A 273 -2.23 -22.25 -2.93
C GLY A 273 -1.60 -23.41 -3.71
N TRP A 274 -1.73 -23.39 -5.03
CA TRP A 274 -1.12 -24.37 -5.93
C TRP A 274 0.41 -24.26 -5.94
N MET A 275 0.96 -23.04 -5.92
CA MET A 275 2.40 -22.79 -5.89
C MET A 275 3.02 -23.28 -4.59
N THR A 276 2.42 -22.97 -3.44
CA THR A 276 2.92 -23.36 -2.10
C THR A 276 2.75 -24.85 -1.81
N ALA A 277 1.87 -25.54 -2.53
CA ALA A 277 1.77 -27.02 -2.48
C ALA A 277 2.94 -27.73 -3.20
N ARG A 278 3.59 -27.06 -4.16
CA ARG A 278 4.69 -27.63 -4.97
C ARG A 278 6.06 -27.08 -4.61
N PHE A 279 6.14 -25.84 -4.18
CA PHE A 279 7.39 -25.13 -3.87
C PHE A 279 7.37 -24.62 -2.44
N SER A 280 8.51 -24.61 -1.76
CA SER A 280 8.59 -24.02 -0.44
C SER A 280 8.36 -22.51 -0.50
N ARG A 281 7.72 -21.95 0.53
CA ARG A 281 7.48 -20.49 0.63
C ARG A 281 8.78 -19.70 0.54
N VAL A 282 9.86 -20.20 1.15
CA VAL A 282 11.20 -19.58 1.09
C VAL A 282 11.75 -19.56 -0.35
N MET A 283 11.59 -20.65 -1.09
CA MET A 283 11.99 -20.71 -2.50
C MET A 283 11.20 -19.69 -3.34
N LEU A 284 9.90 -19.60 -3.15
CA LEU A 284 9.06 -18.62 -3.86
C LEU A 284 9.46 -17.17 -3.52
N MET A 285 9.81 -16.88 -2.25
CA MET A 285 10.33 -15.58 -1.84
C MET A 285 11.65 -15.24 -2.53
N ASN A 286 12.59 -16.19 -2.62
CA ASN A 286 13.88 -15.97 -3.28
C ASN A 286 13.72 -15.81 -4.79
N ILE A 287 12.94 -16.67 -5.46
CA ILE A 287 12.69 -16.57 -6.90
C ILE A 287 12.04 -15.23 -7.22
N SER A 288 10.98 -14.85 -6.50
CA SER A 288 10.29 -13.58 -6.72
C SER A 288 11.18 -12.37 -6.46
N GLY A 289 12.06 -12.42 -5.46
CA GLY A 289 13.01 -11.35 -5.19
C GLY A 289 14.10 -11.22 -6.27
N LEU A 290 14.67 -12.34 -6.73
CA LEU A 290 15.61 -12.35 -7.86
C LEU A 290 14.95 -11.86 -9.16
N SER A 291 13.71 -12.28 -9.41
CA SER A 291 12.92 -11.78 -10.56
C SER A 291 12.67 -10.28 -10.48
N ALA A 292 12.41 -9.74 -9.28
CA ALA A 292 12.27 -8.31 -9.06
C ALA A 292 13.57 -7.56 -9.35
N ALA A 293 14.69 -8.02 -8.78
CA ALA A 293 15.99 -7.41 -9.02
C ALA A 293 16.39 -7.45 -10.51
N ALA A 294 16.17 -8.58 -11.18
CA ALA A 294 16.41 -8.71 -12.62
C ALA A 294 15.50 -7.78 -13.45
N GLY A 295 14.20 -7.73 -13.15
CA GLY A 295 13.25 -6.85 -13.84
C GLY A 295 13.62 -5.37 -13.71
N LEU A 296 13.99 -4.93 -12.52
CA LEU A 296 14.45 -3.55 -12.24
C LEU A 296 15.75 -3.24 -12.99
N LEU A 297 16.74 -4.15 -12.96
CA LEU A 297 18.02 -3.96 -13.63
C LEU A 297 17.85 -3.86 -15.15
N ILE A 298 17.08 -4.78 -15.73
CA ILE A 298 16.85 -4.83 -17.17
C ILE A 298 16.05 -3.59 -17.62
N SER A 299 15.06 -3.15 -16.86
CA SER A 299 14.34 -1.90 -17.12
C SER A 299 15.24 -0.68 -17.10
N GLY A 300 16.17 -0.60 -16.12
CA GLY A 300 17.13 0.50 -16.04
C GLY A 300 18.15 0.54 -17.18
N LEU A 301 18.56 -0.65 -17.66
CA LEU A 301 19.56 -0.75 -18.75
C LEU A 301 18.97 -0.62 -20.16
N PHE A 302 17.74 -1.09 -20.37
CA PHE A 302 17.09 -1.21 -21.68
C PHE A 302 15.74 -0.51 -21.74
N GLY A 303 15.59 0.64 -21.06
CA GLY A 303 14.34 1.37 -20.91
C GLY A 303 13.72 1.89 -22.22
N SER A 304 14.47 1.93 -23.32
CA SER A 304 13.94 2.29 -24.65
C SER A 304 13.32 1.12 -25.43
N SER A 305 13.44 -0.12 -24.95
CA SER A 305 12.90 -1.30 -25.63
C SER A 305 11.48 -1.60 -25.13
N LEU A 306 10.49 -1.43 -26.00
CA LEU A 306 9.07 -1.64 -25.68
C LEU A 306 8.80 -3.02 -25.06
N TRP A 307 9.31 -4.09 -25.66
CA TRP A 307 9.04 -5.45 -25.18
C TRP A 307 9.70 -5.75 -23.83
N ILE A 308 10.89 -5.19 -23.61
CA ILE A 308 11.59 -5.33 -22.34
C ILE A 308 10.86 -4.58 -21.24
N VAL A 309 10.45 -3.35 -21.51
CA VAL A 309 9.70 -2.51 -20.55
C VAL A 309 8.36 -3.14 -20.20
N LEU A 310 7.59 -3.61 -21.19
CA LEU A 310 6.32 -4.30 -20.96
C LEU A 310 6.51 -5.60 -20.17
N GLY A 311 7.51 -6.41 -20.55
CA GLY A 311 7.82 -7.63 -19.83
C GLY A 311 8.18 -7.38 -18.36
N SER A 312 9.03 -6.40 -18.09
CA SER A 312 9.42 -6.00 -16.75
C SER A 312 8.24 -5.40 -15.97
N PHE A 313 7.41 -4.59 -16.61
CA PHE A 313 6.21 -4.01 -16.01
C PHE A 313 5.27 -5.11 -15.47
N PHE A 314 4.91 -6.08 -16.28
CA PHE A 314 4.04 -7.16 -15.84
C PHE A 314 4.73 -8.08 -14.84
N LEU A 315 6.02 -8.36 -15.00
CA LEU A 315 6.80 -9.18 -14.07
C LEU A 315 6.79 -8.57 -12.66
N LEU A 316 7.11 -7.29 -12.52
CA LEU A 316 7.17 -6.62 -11.22
C LEU A 316 5.81 -6.54 -10.54
N ARG A 317 4.73 -6.36 -11.31
CA ARG A 317 3.36 -6.41 -10.79
C ARG A 317 2.98 -7.81 -10.29
N LEU A 318 3.37 -8.87 -11.01
CA LEU A 318 3.16 -10.26 -10.59
C LEU A 318 3.98 -10.61 -9.34
N VAL A 319 5.23 -10.17 -9.27
CA VAL A 319 6.07 -10.35 -8.08
C VAL A 319 5.38 -9.78 -6.83
N ARG A 320 4.84 -8.58 -6.92
CA ARG A 320 4.10 -7.94 -5.83
C ARG A 320 2.88 -8.75 -5.41
N ALA A 321 2.09 -9.23 -6.36
CA ALA A 321 0.86 -10.00 -6.11
C ALA A 321 1.14 -11.35 -5.41
N ILE A 322 2.29 -11.97 -5.67
CA ILE A 322 2.67 -13.27 -5.10
C ILE A 322 3.38 -13.11 -3.76
N ARG A 323 4.33 -12.16 -3.67
CA ARG A 323 5.27 -12.05 -2.56
C ARG A 323 4.59 -11.64 -1.24
N TYR A 324 3.69 -10.68 -1.29
CA TYR A 324 3.05 -10.14 -0.09
C TYR A 324 2.20 -11.16 0.67
N PRO A 325 1.30 -11.94 0.04
CA PRO A 325 0.52 -12.97 0.74
C PRO A 325 1.40 -14.09 1.33
N ILE A 326 2.48 -14.48 0.66
CA ILE A 326 3.41 -15.48 1.17
C ILE A 326 4.13 -14.96 2.43
N TYR A 327 4.59 -13.71 2.40
CA TYR A 327 5.16 -13.06 3.56
C TYR A 327 4.18 -12.96 4.73
N SER A 328 2.95 -12.50 4.45
CA SER A 328 1.91 -12.38 5.47
C SER A 328 1.68 -13.69 6.22
N GLN A 329 1.64 -14.80 5.49
CA GLN A 329 1.51 -16.13 6.12
C GLN A 329 2.74 -16.49 6.95
N LEU A 330 3.95 -16.30 6.41
CA LEU A 330 5.19 -16.61 7.12
C LEU A 330 5.37 -15.78 8.41
N SER A 331 4.99 -14.50 8.37
CA SER A 331 5.05 -13.63 9.55
C SER A 331 3.99 -14.00 10.59
N ASN A 332 2.79 -14.33 10.15
CA ASN A 332 1.73 -14.78 11.04
C ASN A 332 2.05 -16.09 11.77
N ASP A 333 2.83 -16.98 11.15
CA ASP A 333 3.30 -18.21 11.77
C ASP A 333 4.31 -17.95 12.91
N LEU A 334 4.99 -16.79 12.89
CA LEU A 334 6.02 -16.39 13.88
C LEU A 334 5.46 -15.51 15.00
N ILE A 335 4.37 -14.79 14.77
CA ILE A 335 3.86 -13.80 15.72
C ILE A 335 2.73 -14.41 16.55
N PRO A 336 2.86 -14.44 17.90
CA PRO A 336 1.78 -14.88 18.80
C PRO A 336 0.52 -14.04 18.61
N SER A 337 -0.66 -14.69 18.60
CA SER A 337 -1.94 -14.03 18.31
C SER A 337 -2.26 -12.83 19.22
N GLY A 338 -1.94 -12.92 20.52
CA GLY A 338 -2.26 -11.90 21.51
C GLY A 338 -1.50 -10.57 21.38
N ILE A 339 -0.41 -10.55 20.58
CA ILE A 339 0.43 -9.34 20.38
C ILE A 339 0.68 -9.04 18.90
N ARG A 340 -0.11 -9.69 18.03
CA ARG A 340 0.08 -9.63 16.57
C ARG A 340 -0.10 -8.19 16.05
N ALA A 341 -1.18 -7.52 16.42
CA ALA A 341 -1.46 -6.17 15.98
C ALA A 341 -0.32 -5.20 16.35
N THR A 342 0.12 -5.23 17.62
CA THR A 342 1.23 -4.39 18.09
C THR A 342 2.53 -4.69 17.37
N THR A 343 2.84 -5.97 17.12
CA THR A 343 4.07 -6.34 16.42
C THR A 343 4.03 -5.87 14.96
N ILE A 344 2.90 -6.00 14.27
CA ILE A 344 2.73 -5.51 12.90
C ILE A 344 2.85 -3.99 12.86
N SER A 345 2.24 -3.26 13.80
CA SER A 345 2.36 -1.80 13.90
C SER A 345 3.81 -1.34 14.09
N LEU A 346 4.59 -2.04 14.95
CA LEU A 346 6.02 -1.74 15.12
C LEU A 346 6.84 -2.03 13.86
N LEU A 347 6.51 -3.08 13.11
CA LEU A 347 7.16 -3.36 11.83
C LEU A 347 6.81 -2.29 10.80
N SER A 348 5.61 -1.73 10.81
CA SER A 348 5.23 -0.59 9.93
C SER A 348 6.04 0.67 10.23
N ILE A 349 6.38 0.93 11.51
CA ILE A 349 7.28 2.03 11.86
C ILE A 349 8.69 1.80 11.28
N VAL A 350 9.19 0.56 11.35
CA VAL A 350 10.47 0.19 10.74
C VAL A 350 10.42 0.33 9.22
N ASP A 351 9.29 -0.04 8.59
CA ASP A 351 9.05 0.12 7.15
C ASP A 351 9.17 1.59 6.72
N SER A 352 8.43 2.47 7.37
CA SER A 352 8.50 3.92 7.09
C SER A 352 9.90 4.50 7.32
N GLY A 353 10.63 4.01 8.33
CA GLY A 353 12.02 4.39 8.55
C GLY A 353 12.95 3.92 7.41
N LEU A 354 12.76 2.71 6.90
CA LEU A 354 13.49 2.18 5.75
C LEU A 354 13.13 2.93 4.46
N ASP A 355 11.88 3.28 4.26
CA ASP A 355 11.43 4.14 3.16
C ASP A 355 12.25 5.43 3.10
N LEU A 356 12.34 6.15 4.24
CA LEU A 356 13.10 7.41 4.32
C LEU A 356 14.57 7.22 3.93
N VAL A 357 15.21 6.15 4.41
CA VAL A 357 16.60 5.85 4.07
C VAL A 357 16.75 5.49 2.59
N VAL A 358 15.90 4.60 2.08
CA VAL A 358 15.98 4.13 0.68
C VAL A 358 15.68 5.27 -0.29
N PHE A 359 14.61 6.05 -0.07
CA PHE A 359 14.28 7.19 -0.91
C PHE A 359 15.35 8.27 -0.85
N GLY A 360 15.92 8.54 0.35
CA GLY A 360 17.02 9.47 0.52
C GLY A 360 18.28 9.07 -0.27
N VAL A 361 18.67 7.80 -0.22
CA VAL A 361 19.80 7.30 -1.02
C VAL A 361 19.50 7.36 -2.52
N LEU A 362 18.30 6.90 -2.91
CA LEU A 362 17.91 6.89 -4.32
C LEU A 362 17.72 8.31 -4.88
N SER A 363 17.33 9.31 -4.08
CA SER A 363 17.21 10.71 -4.53
C SER A 363 18.54 11.31 -4.99
N THR A 364 19.66 10.93 -4.36
CA THR A 364 21.00 11.34 -4.80
C THR A 364 21.40 10.64 -6.11
N ILE A 365 21.03 9.39 -6.29
CA ILE A 365 21.26 8.63 -7.54
C ILE A 365 20.41 9.17 -8.67
N ALA A 366 19.21 9.64 -8.37
CA ALA A 366 18.23 10.17 -9.32
C ALA A 366 18.68 11.45 -10.05
N LEU A 367 19.71 12.15 -9.54
CA LEU A 367 20.32 13.27 -10.22
C LEU A 367 20.90 12.88 -11.61
N ASN A 368 21.19 11.59 -11.81
CA ASN A 368 21.65 11.04 -13.09
C ASN A 368 20.51 10.47 -13.96
N GLY A 369 19.25 10.72 -13.57
CA GLY A 369 18.05 10.22 -14.24
C GLY A 369 17.46 8.94 -13.63
N TYR A 370 16.20 8.67 -13.95
CA TYR A 370 15.44 7.57 -13.33
C TYR A 370 15.96 6.17 -13.73
N SER A 371 16.66 6.01 -14.86
CA SER A 371 17.30 4.74 -15.21
C SER A 371 18.31 4.30 -14.14
N HIS A 372 19.09 5.25 -13.60
CA HIS A 372 20.03 4.98 -12.50
C HIS A 372 19.28 4.64 -11.18
N VAL A 373 18.12 5.25 -10.94
CA VAL A 373 17.25 4.88 -9.82
C VAL A 373 16.84 3.41 -9.92
N LEU A 374 16.41 2.95 -11.10
CA LEU A 374 16.01 1.55 -11.30
C LEU A 374 17.17 0.58 -11.08
N ILE A 375 18.38 0.93 -11.51
CA ILE A 375 19.59 0.14 -11.22
C ILE A 375 19.89 0.12 -9.71
N GLY A 376 19.81 1.25 -9.02
CA GLY A 376 19.92 1.33 -7.57
C GLY A 376 18.85 0.48 -6.85
N CYS A 377 17.62 0.55 -7.32
CA CYS A 377 16.52 -0.30 -6.87
C CYS A 377 16.83 -1.80 -7.03
N ALA A 378 17.41 -2.20 -8.17
CA ALA A 378 17.81 -3.59 -8.41
C ALA A 378 18.85 -4.08 -7.40
N LEU A 379 19.84 -3.25 -7.07
CA LEU A 379 20.87 -3.59 -6.06
C LEU A 379 20.24 -3.74 -4.67
N ILE A 380 19.37 -2.83 -4.26
CA ILE A 380 18.66 -2.90 -2.96
C ILE A 380 17.78 -4.16 -2.91
N ALA A 381 17.03 -4.46 -3.97
CA ALA A 381 16.20 -5.65 -4.05
C ALA A 381 17.03 -6.95 -4.02
N LEU A 382 18.21 -6.94 -4.64
CA LEU A 382 19.15 -8.07 -4.58
C LEU A 382 19.67 -8.28 -3.16
N VAL A 383 20.12 -7.22 -2.49
CA VAL A 383 20.56 -7.28 -1.08
C VAL A 383 19.44 -7.80 -0.18
N GLY A 384 18.22 -7.27 -0.34
CA GLY A 384 17.05 -7.76 0.39
C GLY A 384 16.79 -9.26 0.15
N THR A 385 16.90 -9.72 -1.08
CA THR A 385 16.67 -11.12 -1.45
C THR A 385 17.71 -12.06 -0.86
N LEU A 386 18.96 -11.61 -0.74
CA LEU A 386 20.05 -12.40 -0.18
C LEU A 386 19.99 -12.53 1.35
N LEU A 387 19.15 -11.75 2.05
CA LEU A 387 18.94 -11.92 3.48
C LEU A 387 18.36 -13.31 3.78
N PRO A 388 18.97 -14.08 4.71
CA PRO A 388 18.59 -15.46 4.96
C PRO A 388 17.23 -15.54 5.66
N ILE A 389 16.24 -16.09 4.97
CA ILE A 389 14.94 -16.44 5.54
C ILE A 389 14.85 -17.95 5.72
N ARG A 390 14.33 -18.37 6.87
CA ARG A 390 14.11 -19.78 7.16
C ARG A 390 12.63 -20.04 7.40
N SER A 391 12.10 -21.14 6.86
CA SER A 391 10.80 -21.64 7.28
C SER A 391 10.91 -22.16 8.72
N VAL A 392 10.07 -21.64 9.60
CA VAL A 392 9.93 -22.25 10.92
C VAL A 392 9.08 -23.52 10.71
N HIS A 393 9.74 -24.68 10.79
CA HIS A 393 8.98 -25.93 10.90
C HIS A 393 8.17 -25.86 12.20
N THR A 394 6.89 -25.71 12.08
CA THR A 394 5.98 -25.78 13.24
C THR A 394 6.17 -27.16 13.89
N LYS A 395 6.38 -27.19 15.21
CA LYS A 395 6.47 -28.43 16.03
C LYS A 395 5.33 -29.42 15.75
N LYS A 396 4.26 -29.01 15.07
CA LYS A 396 3.14 -29.86 14.64
C LYS A 396 3.51 -30.87 13.54
N GLU A 397 4.47 -30.59 12.66
CA GLU A 397 4.90 -31.55 11.64
C GLU A 397 5.85 -32.61 12.26
N SER A 398 6.71 -32.22 13.19
CA SER A 398 7.55 -33.17 13.92
C SER A 398 6.73 -34.11 14.83
N GLN A 399 5.60 -33.68 15.36
CA GLN A 399 4.69 -34.55 16.11
C GLN A 399 3.89 -35.52 15.18
N LYS A 400 3.49 -35.08 13.97
CA LYS A 400 2.87 -35.98 12.99
C LYS A 400 3.83 -37.01 12.43
N VAL A 401 5.09 -36.64 12.17
CA VAL A 401 6.13 -37.57 11.70
C VAL A 401 6.52 -38.55 12.80
N ASN A 402 6.54 -38.15 14.07
CA ASN A 402 6.81 -39.06 15.17
C ASN A 402 5.61 -40.00 15.49
N GLN A 403 4.38 -39.54 15.27
CA GLN A 403 3.20 -40.41 15.39
C GLN A 403 3.06 -41.39 14.22
N SER A 404 3.52 -41.05 13.02
CA SER A 404 3.52 -42.00 11.88
C SER A 404 4.70 -42.99 11.88
N ARG A 405 5.68 -42.83 12.77
CA ARG A 405 6.81 -43.79 12.98
C ARG A 405 6.60 -44.72 14.17
N SER A 406 5.53 -44.56 14.90
CA SER A 406 5.15 -45.41 16.05
C SER A 406 4.01 -46.40 15.74
N TYR A 407 3.71 -46.64 14.46
CA TYR A 407 2.82 -47.70 13.97
C TYR A 407 3.57 -48.67 13.06
#